data_b0c420c484de7c07f27ec692855af8d1
#
_entry.id   b0c420c484de7c07f27ec692855af8d1
#
_cell.length_a   1.000
_cell.length_b   1.000
_cell.length_c   1.000
_cell.angle_alpha   90.00
_cell.angle_beta   90.00
_cell.angle_gamma   90.00
#
_symmetry.space_group_name_H-M   'P 1'
#
loop_
_entity.id
_entity.type
_entity.pdbx_description
1 polymer ?
#
loop_
_entity_poly.entity_id
_entity_poly.type
_entity_poly.pdbx_seq_one_letter_code
_entity_poly.pdbx_strand_id
1 'polypeptide(L)'
;MKTLALIGYKGMLGRDLLKRLEDSFKCIPADIGELDITQREQVLQWIGEVRPDVLINAAAYTDVDGCETRRDLAMRVNGEGVGYLAEGCARCGSGMIHISTDFVFDGSKKGPYIEEDQPNPLSVYGSSKLMGEKRMAEHLDRFLIVRTSWLFGHGGKNFVEAILRQAEVKSSLKVVHDQVGSPTYVPDLSRAILKLLSAGAAGIVHVGNSGSCSWFEFAGKILEYSGKRGVSVEPITSSELNRPARRPAHSVLSCERYFKITGERMPNWETGLKAYLKAGEE
;
A
#
# COMPACT_ATOMS: atom_id res chain seq x y z
N MET A 1 4.28 4.21 -27.99
CA MET A 1 4.32 4.45 -26.52
C MET A 1 3.38 3.44 -25.88
N LYS A 2 3.81 2.73 -24.82
CA LYS A 2 2.94 1.75 -24.14
C LYS A 2 1.80 2.47 -23.44
N THR A 3 0.61 1.86 -23.47
CA THR A 3 -0.59 2.36 -22.76
C THR A 3 -0.69 1.72 -21.39
N LEU A 4 -0.77 2.52 -20.33
CA LEU A 4 -0.97 2.07 -18.97
C LEU A 4 -2.34 2.52 -18.46
N ALA A 5 -3.09 1.60 -17.86
CA ALA A 5 -4.28 1.94 -17.08
C ALA A 5 -3.89 2.08 -15.61
N LEU A 6 -4.31 3.15 -14.93
CA LEU A 6 -4.07 3.37 -13.51
C LEU A 6 -5.39 3.50 -12.76
N ILE A 7 -5.73 2.48 -11.98
CA ILE A 7 -6.96 2.45 -11.17
C ILE A 7 -6.65 2.97 -9.76
N GLY A 8 -7.51 3.87 -9.23
CA GLY A 8 -7.33 4.50 -7.93
C GLY A 8 -6.37 5.70 -7.97
N TYR A 9 -6.33 6.42 -9.08
CA TYR A 9 -5.40 7.54 -9.30
C TYR A 9 -5.64 8.73 -8.36
N LYS A 10 -6.83 8.88 -7.77
CA LYS A 10 -7.15 9.95 -6.80
C LYS A 10 -6.58 9.67 -5.40
N GLY A 11 -6.18 8.42 -5.12
CA GLY A 11 -5.53 8.04 -3.87
C GLY A 11 -4.09 8.57 -3.74
N MET A 12 -3.54 8.50 -2.53
CA MET A 12 -2.19 9.00 -2.20
C MET A 12 -1.10 8.40 -3.11
N LEU A 13 -1.06 7.07 -3.25
CA LEU A 13 -0.13 6.39 -4.15
C LEU A 13 -0.47 6.66 -5.63
N GLY A 14 -1.75 6.63 -5.98
CA GLY A 14 -2.20 6.81 -7.35
C GLY A 14 -1.81 8.17 -7.93
N ARG A 15 -1.90 9.23 -7.15
CA ARG A 15 -1.48 10.61 -7.58
C ARG A 15 0.01 10.70 -7.89
N ASP A 16 0.86 10.12 -7.04
CA ASP A 16 2.31 10.15 -7.27
C ASP A 16 2.71 9.25 -8.45
N LEU A 17 2.06 8.07 -8.60
CA LEU A 17 2.24 7.21 -9.76
C LEU A 17 1.83 7.91 -11.05
N LEU A 18 0.65 8.54 -11.10
CA LEU A 18 0.16 9.24 -12.28
C LEU A 18 1.17 10.27 -12.77
N LYS A 19 1.62 11.17 -11.88
CA LYS A 19 2.63 12.19 -12.17
C LYS A 19 3.91 11.61 -12.78
N ARG A 20 4.35 10.43 -12.33
CA ARG A 20 5.59 9.80 -12.82
C ARG A 20 5.41 9.02 -14.12
N LEU A 21 4.20 8.51 -14.35
CA LEU A 21 3.89 7.70 -15.53
C LEU A 21 3.65 8.57 -16.78
N GLU A 22 3.07 9.76 -16.62
CA GLU A 22 2.72 10.67 -17.73
C GLU A 22 3.92 11.08 -18.59
N ASP A 23 5.12 11.15 -18.00
CA ASP A 23 6.34 11.52 -18.73
C ASP A 23 6.81 10.42 -19.72
N SER A 24 6.43 9.15 -19.49
CA SER A 24 7.01 8.01 -20.22
C SER A 24 5.98 7.10 -20.89
N PHE A 25 4.69 7.21 -20.52
CA PHE A 25 3.63 6.33 -20.96
C PHE A 25 2.37 7.12 -21.35
N LYS A 26 1.54 6.52 -22.23
CA LYS A 26 0.16 6.98 -22.37
C LYS A 26 -0.64 6.45 -21.17
N CYS A 27 -0.86 7.28 -20.17
CA CYS A 27 -1.58 6.88 -18.96
C CYS A 27 -3.09 7.15 -19.12
N ILE A 28 -3.92 6.15 -18.78
CA ILE A 28 -5.38 6.26 -18.73
C ILE A 28 -5.80 6.01 -17.29
N PRO A 29 -6.03 7.08 -16.51
CA PRO A 29 -6.43 6.96 -15.11
C PRO A 29 -7.93 6.71 -14.99
N ALA A 30 -8.34 5.91 -13.96
CA ALA A 30 -9.72 5.76 -13.53
C ALA A 30 -9.83 5.62 -12.02
N ASP A 31 -10.93 6.10 -11.47
CA ASP A 31 -11.30 5.98 -10.06
C ASP A 31 -12.81 5.68 -9.97
N ILE A 32 -13.36 5.54 -8.78
CA ILE A 32 -14.76 5.11 -8.57
C ILE A 32 -15.80 5.95 -9.34
N GLY A 33 -15.51 7.20 -9.66
CA GLY A 33 -16.38 8.05 -10.50
C GLY A 33 -16.39 7.66 -11.97
N GLU A 34 -15.32 7.08 -12.47
CA GLU A 34 -15.13 6.66 -13.86
C GLU A 34 -15.28 5.13 -14.00
N LEU A 35 -14.87 4.36 -13.00
CA LEU A 35 -14.89 2.90 -12.99
C LEU A 35 -15.10 2.35 -11.57
N ASP A 36 -16.29 1.83 -11.31
CA ASP A 36 -16.54 1.04 -10.09
C ASP A 36 -16.04 -0.40 -10.30
N ILE A 37 -14.89 -0.73 -9.68
CA ILE A 37 -14.28 -2.06 -9.84
C ILE A 37 -15.12 -3.20 -9.24
N THR A 38 -16.17 -2.90 -8.46
CA THR A 38 -17.11 -3.91 -7.95
C THR A 38 -18.16 -4.34 -8.97
N GLN A 39 -18.23 -3.66 -10.11
CA GLN A 39 -19.20 -3.92 -11.19
C GLN A 39 -18.50 -4.68 -12.34
N ARG A 40 -18.59 -6.02 -12.31
CA ARG A 40 -17.86 -6.88 -13.23
C ARG A 40 -18.02 -6.49 -14.71
N GLU A 41 -19.26 -6.30 -15.17
CA GLU A 41 -19.54 -5.98 -16.58
C GLU A 41 -18.93 -4.64 -16.98
N GLN A 42 -19.01 -3.64 -16.11
CA GLN A 42 -18.39 -2.32 -16.33
C GLN A 42 -16.87 -2.44 -16.45
N VAL A 43 -16.25 -3.24 -15.58
CA VAL A 43 -14.79 -3.48 -15.62
C VAL A 43 -14.37 -4.13 -16.92
N LEU A 44 -15.07 -5.18 -17.34
CA LEU A 44 -14.73 -5.92 -18.56
C LEU A 44 -14.91 -5.05 -19.81
N GLN A 45 -15.98 -4.26 -19.87
CA GLN A 45 -16.22 -3.33 -20.96
C GLN A 45 -15.11 -2.27 -21.01
N TRP A 46 -14.83 -1.60 -19.89
CA TRP A 46 -13.83 -0.53 -19.82
C TRP A 46 -12.43 -1.02 -20.24
N ILE A 47 -11.99 -2.18 -19.72
CA ILE A 47 -10.68 -2.75 -20.08
C ILE A 47 -10.67 -3.16 -21.57
N GLY A 48 -11.78 -3.69 -22.09
CA GLY A 48 -11.93 -4.04 -23.51
C GLY A 48 -11.84 -2.84 -24.46
N GLU A 49 -12.30 -1.66 -24.02
CA GLU A 49 -12.20 -0.39 -24.76
C GLU A 49 -10.78 0.20 -24.67
N VAL A 50 -10.20 0.25 -23.45
CA VAL A 50 -8.87 0.84 -23.19
C VAL A 50 -7.74 -0.01 -23.76
N ARG A 51 -7.83 -1.33 -23.64
CA ARG A 51 -6.82 -2.32 -24.05
C ARG A 51 -5.40 -1.93 -23.60
N PRO A 52 -5.14 -1.75 -22.31
CA PRO A 52 -3.84 -1.32 -21.84
C PRO A 52 -2.79 -2.42 -22.02
N ASP A 53 -1.52 -2.05 -22.24
CA ASP A 53 -0.40 -3.01 -22.16
C ASP A 53 -0.23 -3.53 -20.73
N VAL A 54 -0.42 -2.64 -19.73
CA VAL A 54 -0.36 -2.98 -18.31
C VAL A 54 -1.42 -2.17 -17.54
N LEU A 55 -2.12 -2.83 -16.62
CA LEU A 55 -3.02 -2.19 -15.66
C LEU A 55 -2.34 -2.15 -14.27
N ILE A 56 -2.28 -0.98 -13.66
CA ILE A 56 -1.82 -0.79 -12.28
C ILE A 56 -3.03 -0.54 -11.39
N ASN A 57 -3.30 -1.44 -10.45
CA ASN A 57 -4.38 -1.30 -9.49
C ASN A 57 -3.86 -0.80 -8.14
N ALA A 58 -4.05 0.50 -7.87
CA ALA A 58 -3.84 1.15 -6.58
C ALA A 58 -5.15 1.43 -5.82
N ALA A 59 -6.31 1.03 -6.37
CA ALA A 59 -7.60 1.16 -5.69
C ALA A 59 -7.74 0.08 -4.60
N ALA A 60 -8.22 0.49 -3.43
CA ALA A 60 -8.55 -0.39 -2.33
C ALA A 60 -9.47 0.30 -1.31
N TYR A 61 -10.27 -0.46 -0.60
CA TYR A 61 -10.93 -0.03 0.63
C TYR A 61 -9.95 -0.22 1.80
N THR A 62 -9.34 0.88 2.28
CA THR A 62 -8.19 0.87 3.21
C THR A 62 -8.55 1.24 4.65
N ASP A 63 -9.82 1.49 4.96
CA ASP A 63 -10.27 1.70 6.34
C ASP A 63 -10.27 0.34 7.08
N VAL A 64 -9.13 0.04 7.72
CA VAL A 64 -8.87 -1.26 8.37
C VAL A 64 -9.93 -1.60 9.42
N ASP A 65 -10.31 -0.63 10.27
CA ASP A 65 -11.36 -0.82 11.29
C ASP A 65 -12.75 -0.86 10.66
N GLY A 66 -13.01 -0.01 9.64
CA GLY A 66 -14.25 -0.03 8.89
C GLY A 66 -14.47 -1.33 8.10
N CYS A 67 -13.43 -2.06 7.73
CA CYS A 67 -13.56 -3.38 7.12
C CYS A 67 -14.26 -4.39 8.04
N GLU A 68 -14.05 -4.33 9.35
CA GLU A 68 -14.70 -5.25 10.30
C GLU A 68 -16.22 -5.12 10.30
N THR A 69 -16.73 -3.89 10.13
CA THR A 69 -18.16 -3.58 10.09
C THR A 69 -18.76 -3.60 8.68
N ARG A 70 -17.92 -3.41 7.65
CA ARG A 70 -18.32 -3.39 6.23
C ARG A 70 -17.63 -4.51 5.45
N ARG A 71 -17.70 -5.72 6.00
CA ARG A 71 -17.02 -6.91 5.46
C ARG A 71 -17.31 -7.13 3.98
N ASP A 72 -18.57 -7.08 3.57
CA ASP A 72 -18.99 -7.32 2.19
C ASP A 72 -18.40 -6.27 1.22
N LEU A 73 -18.34 -5.00 1.64
CA LEU A 73 -17.69 -3.96 0.85
C LEU A 73 -16.19 -4.23 0.70
N ALA A 74 -15.51 -4.58 1.80
CA ALA A 74 -14.10 -4.90 1.77
C ALA A 74 -13.80 -6.08 0.82
N MET A 75 -14.59 -7.17 0.90
CA MET A 75 -14.44 -8.33 0.04
C MET A 75 -14.72 -8.01 -1.44
N ARG A 76 -15.78 -7.24 -1.72
CA ARG A 76 -16.08 -6.82 -3.09
C ARG A 76 -14.99 -5.94 -3.69
N VAL A 77 -14.53 -4.90 -2.97
CA VAL A 77 -13.53 -3.98 -3.52
C VAL A 77 -12.15 -4.62 -3.58
N ASN A 78 -11.66 -5.17 -2.44
CA ASN A 78 -10.27 -5.65 -2.33
C ASN A 78 -10.08 -7.07 -2.87
N GLY A 79 -11.14 -7.85 -3.00
CA GLY A 79 -11.14 -9.25 -3.45
C GLY A 79 -11.72 -9.40 -4.85
N GLU A 80 -13.06 -9.33 -4.97
CA GLU A 80 -13.76 -9.61 -6.23
C GLU A 80 -13.38 -8.61 -7.34
N GLY A 81 -13.35 -7.31 -7.02
CA GLY A 81 -12.98 -6.26 -7.96
C GLY A 81 -11.58 -6.45 -8.56
N VAL A 82 -10.63 -6.93 -7.75
CA VAL A 82 -9.29 -7.29 -8.25
C VAL A 82 -9.38 -8.47 -9.22
N GLY A 83 -10.21 -9.47 -8.93
CA GLY A 83 -10.49 -10.58 -9.84
C GLY A 83 -11.08 -10.13 -11.18
N TYR A 84 -12.04 -9.18 -11.16
CA TYR A 84 -12.65 -8.66 -12.39
C TYR A 84 -11.65 -7.86 -13.23
N LEU A 85 -10.77 -7.08 -12.59
CA LEU A 85 -9.67 -6.41 -13.28
C LEU A 85 -8.73 -7.43 -13.94
N ALA A 86 -8.37 -8.49 -13.23
CA ALA A 86 -7.50 -9.54 -13.73
C ALA A 86 -8.16 -10.31 -14.89
N GLU A 87 -9.46 -10.64 -14.78
CA GLU A 87 -10.23 -11.26 -15.87
C GLU A 87 -10.23 -10.38 -17.12
N GLY A 88 -10.48 -9.07 -16.98
CA GLY A 88 -10.43 -8.13 -18.08
C GLY A 88 -9.05 -8.06 -18.72
N CYS A 89 -7.99 -8.01 -17.92
CA CYS A 89 -6.61 -8.04 -18.40
C CYS A 89 -6.30 -9.32 -19.17
N ALA A 90 -6.70 -10.49 -18.66
CA ALA A 90 -6.50 -11.77 -19.32
C ALA A 90 -7.16 -11.81 -20.71
N ARG A 91 -8.41 -11.32 -20.84
CA ARG A 91 -9.13 -11.25 -22.12
C ARG A 91 -8.45 -10.36 -23.18
N CYS A 92 -7.69 -9.35 -22.74
CA CYS A 92 -6.99 -8.41 -23.62
C CYS A 92 -5.50 -8.71 -23.82
N GLY A 93 -4.97 -9.72 -23.11
CA GLY A 93 -3.52 -10.01 -23.10
C GLY A 93 -2.69 -8.97 -22.34
N SER A 94 -3.31 -8.19 -21.44
CA SER A 94 -2.67 -7.16 -20.62
C SER A 94 -1.95 -7.75 -19.42
N GLY A 95 -0.79 -7.18 -19.02
CA GLY A 95 -0.21 -7.44 -17.71
C GLY A 95 -0.94 -6.67 -16.60
N MET A 96 -0.79 -7.12 -15.34
CA MET A 96 -1.38 -6.40 -14.21
C MET A 96 -0.41 -6.29 -13.03
N ILE A 97 -0.36 -5.09 -12.42
CA ILE A 97 0.32 -4.81 -11.16
C ILE A 97 -0.73 -4.50 -10.10
N HIS A 98 -0.71 -5.21 -8.97
CA HIS A 98 -1.64 -4.99 -7.86
C HIS A 98 -0.91 -4.61 -6.59
N ILE A 99 -1.37 -3.55 -5.92
CA ILE A 99 -0.80 -3.11 -4.64
C ILE A 99 -1.51 -3.87 -3.52
N SER A 100 -0.75 -4.67 -2.77
CA SER A 100 -1.19 -5.42 -1.61
C SER A 100 -0.54 -4.91 -0.32
N THR A 101 -0.61 -5.68 0.76
CA THR A 101 -0.32 -5.24 2.11
C THR A 101 0.44 -6.28 2.93
N ASP A 102 1.18 -5.82 3.93
CA ASP A 102 1.75 -6.62 5.02
C ASP A 102 0.68 -7.27 5.92
N PHE A 103 -0.55 -6.76 5.96
CA PHE A 103 -1.67 -7.32 6.72
C PHE A 103 -2.14 -8.70 6.24
N VAL A 104 -1.57 -9.24 5.16
CA VAL A 104 -1.77 -10.63 4.78
C VAL A 104 -1.09 -11.60 5.76
N PHE A 105 -0.19 -11.13 6.59
CA PHE A 105 0.53 -11.91 7.61
C PHE A 105 -0.05 -11.70 9.01
N ASP A 106 0.14 -12.70 9.89
CA ASP A 106 -0.37 -12.68 11.27
C ASP A 106 0.54 -11.98 12.30
N GLY A 107 1.78 -11.69 11.93
CA GLY A 107 2.73 -11.04 12.82
C GLY A 107 3.37 -11.97 13.86
N SER A 108 3.26 -13.30 13.72
CA SER A 108 3.85 -14.28 14.64
C SER A 108 5.34 -14.54 14.41
N LYS A 109 5.84 -14.20 13.22
CA LYS A 109 7.25 -14.39 12.85
C LYS A 109 8.16 -13.37 13.53
N LYS A 110 9.27 -13.83 14.14
CA LYS A 110 10.25 -12.96 14.81
C LYS A 110 11.17 -12.16 13.89
N GLY A 111 11.26 -12.52 12.61
CA GLY A 111 12.06 -11.84 11.59
C GLY A 111 11.20 -11.29 10.45
N PRO A 112 11.81 -10.60 9.47
CA PRO A 112 11.07 -10.09 8.32
C PRO A 112 10.37 -11.21 7.54
N TYR A 113 9.15 -10.93 7.07
CA TYR A 113 8.43 -11.82 6.16
C TYR A 113 9.03 -11.79 4.78
N ILE A 114 9.23 -12.97 4.18
CA ILE A 114 9.62 -13.15 2.78
C ILE A 114 8.39 -13.51 1.94
N GLU A 115 8.50 -13.42 0.63
CA GLU A 115 7.38 -13.63 -0.28
C GLU A 115 6.83 -15.06 -0.28
N GLU A 116 7.65 -16.04 0.14
CA GLU A 116 7.30 -17.45 0.29
C GLU A 116 6.61 -17.79 1.62
N ASP A 117 6.63 -16.89 2.59
CA ASP A 117 5.93 -17.12 3.87
C ASP A 117 4.42 -17.22 3.64
N GLN A 118 3.79 -18.18 4.32
CA GLN A 118 2.35 -18.43 4.19
C GLN A 118 1.54 -17.25 4.79
N PRO A 119 0.65 -16.62 4.02
CA PRO A 119 -0.26 -15.63 4.55
C PRO A 119 -1.27 -16.23 5.54
N ASN A 120 -1.50 -15.50 6.64
CA ASN A 120 -2.48 -15.83 7.68
C ASN A 120 -3.08 -14.54 8.28
N PRO A 121 -3.95 -13.81 7.54
CA PRO A 121 -4.44 -12.51 7.94
C PRO A 121 -5.30 -12.56 9.21
N LEU A 122 -5.13 -11.59 10.10
CA LEU A 122 -5.87 -11.47 11.36
C LEU A 122 -7.14 -10.62 11.26
N SER A 123 -7.30 -9.86 10.19
CA SER A 123 -8.39 -8.88 9.99
C SER A 123 -9.14 -9.11 8.70
N VAL A 124 -10.34 -8.55 8.61
CA VAL A 124 -11.13 -8.55 7.37
C VAL A 124 -10.38 -7.82 6.26
N TYR A 125 -9.70 -6.70 6.57
CA TYR A 125 -8.86 -6.00 5.60
C TYR A 125 -7.79 -6.92 5.00
N GLY A 126 -6.96 -7.55 5.84
CA GLY A 126 -5.93 -8.48 5.37
C GLY A 126 -6.50 -9.65 4.57
N SER A 127 -7.61 -10.24 5.03
CA SER A 127 -8.31 -11.32 4.35
C SER A 127 -8.84 -10.90 2.97
N SER A 128 -9.41 -9.69 2.87
CA SER A 128 -9.93 -9.16 1.60
C SER A 128 -8.82 -8.87 0.60
N LYS A 129 -7.67 -8.34 1.06
CA LYS A 129 -6.49 -8.12 0.21
C LYS A 129 -5.89 -9.44 -0.28
N LEU A 130 -5.76 -10.44 0.60
CA LEU A 130 -5.30 -11.78 0.23
C LEU A 130 -6.24 -12.46 -0.78
N MET A 131 -7.56 -12.27 -0.64
CA MET A 131 -8.52 -12.74 -1.64
C MET A 131 -8.23 -12.13 -3.02
N GLY A 132 -7.93 -10.83 -3.09
CA GLY A 132 -7.56 -10.15 -4.33
C GLY A 132 -6.28 -10.73 -4.96
N GLU A 133 -5.24 -11.01 -4.16
CA GLU A 133 -4.03 -11.68 -4.64
C GLU A 133 -4.34 -13.02 -5.29
N LYS A 134 -5.16 -13.85 -4.62
CA LYS A 134 -5.57 -15.18 -5.12
C LYS A 134 -6.39 -15.07 -6.40
N ARG A 135 -7.41 -14.19 -6.42
CA ARG A 135 -8.25 -13.97 -7.61
C ARG A 135 -7.44 -13.50 -8.81
N MET A 136 -6.43 -12.65 -8.59
CA MET A 136 -5.55 -12.22 -9.67
C MET A 136 -4.75 -13.39 -10.25
N ALA A 137 -4.19 -14.25 -9.39
CA ALA A 137 -3.43 -15.42 -9.80
C ALA A 137 -4.29 -16.53 -10.47
N GLU A 138 -5.61 -16.55 -10.21
CA GLU A 138 -6.56 -17.46 -10.90
C GLU A 138 -6.76 -17.08 -12.38
N HIS A 139 -6.59 -15.79 -12.74
CA HIS A 139 -6.88 -15.28 -14.08
C HIS A 139 -5.63 -14.96 -14.92
N LEU A 140 -4.48 -14.72 -14.28
CA LEU A 140 -3.28 -14.23 -14.96
C LEU A 140 -2.05 -15.08 -14.61
N ASP A 141 -1.35 -15.58 -15.63
CA ASP A 141 -0.04 -16.21 -15.46
C ASP A 141 1.08 -15.16 -15.29
N ARG A 142 0.91 -13.99 -15.89
CA ARG A 142 1.87 -12.88 -15.84
C ARG A 142 1.31 -11.69 -15.08
N PHE A 143 1.60 -11.63 -13.78
CA PHE A 143 1.18 -10.57 -12.89
C PHE A 143 2.32 -10.14 -11.96
N LEU A 144 2.17 -8.96 -11.36
CA LEU A 144 3.03 -8.47 -10.28
C LEU A 144 2.16 -8.03 -9.10
N ILE A 145 2.34 -8.66 -7.94
CA ILE A 145 1.76 -8.25 -6.67
C ILE A 145 2.86 -7.56 -5.86
N VAL A 146 2.63 -6.27 -5.53
CA VAL A 146 3.53 -5.49 -4.67
C VAL A 146 2.92 -5.42 -3.28
N ARG A 147 3.46 -6.19 -2.33
CA ARG A 147 3.10 -6.05 -0.91
C ARG A 147 3.93 -4.95 -0.28
N THR A 148 3.26 -4.03 0.39
CA THR A 148 3.88 -2.87 1.03
C THR A 148 3.27 -2.62 2.41
N SER A 149 3.83 -1.71 3.22
CA SER A 149 3.39 -1.45 4.58
C SER A 149 3.43 0.02 4.94
N TRP A 150 2.53 0.45 5.82
CA TRP A 150 2.55 1.73 6.55
C TRP A 150 2.80 2.95 5.65
N LEU A 151 2.03 3.06 4.56
CA LEU A 151 2.21 4.11 3.56
C LEU A 151 1.97 5.51 4.15
N PHE A 152 2.86 6.43 3.85
CA PHE A 152 2.71 7.84 4.12
C PHE A 152 3.19 8.69 2.93
N GLY A 153 2.52 9.81 2.72
CA GLY A 153 2.78 10.70 1.58
C GLY A 153 1.76 11.83 1.54
N HIS A 154 1.92 12.76 0.61
CA HIS A 154 0.98 13.86 0.42
C HIS A 154 -0.27 13.43 -0.35
N GLY A 155 -1.36 14.17 -0.17
CA GLY A 155 -2.61 13.97 -0.92
C GLY A 155 -3.53 12.87 -0.41
N GLY A 156 -3.34 12.39 0.83
CA GLY A 156 -4.24 11.44 1.48
C GLY A 156 -3.98 11.31 2.98
N LYS A 157 -4.97 10.81 3.72
CA LYS A 157 -4.84 10.58 5.17
C LYS A 157 -3.75 9.56 5.45
N ASN A 158 -2.84 9.89 6.37
CA ASN A 158 -1.76 9.00 6.80
C ASN A 158 -1.40 9.26 8.28
N PHE A 159 -0.57 8.40 8.83
CA PHE A 159 -0.20 8.46 10.25
C PHE A 159 0.62 9.72 10.58
N VAL A 160 1.53 10.15 9.70
CA VAL A 160 2.36 11.35 9.91
C VAL A 160 1.47 12.58 10.07
N GLU A 161 0.54 12.79 9.14
CA GLU A 161 -0.42 13.89 9.19
C GLU A 161 -1.31 13.82 10.45
N ALA A 162 -1.73 12.63 10.85
CA ALA A 162 -2.55 12.44 12.04
C ALA A 162 -1.80 12.83 13.33
N ILE A 163 -0.51 12.47 13.46
CA ILE A 163 0.34 12.85 14.59
C ILE A 163 0.57 14.36 14.60
N LEU A 164 0.93 14.96 13.47
CA LEU A 164 1.17 16.42 13.38
C LEU A 164 -0.05 17.22 13.78
N ARG A 165 -1.23 16.87 13.27
CA ARG A 165 -2.50 17.52 13.60
C ARG A 165 -2.88 17.35 15.08
N GLN A 166 -2.67 16.17 15.69
CA GLN A 166 -2.93 15.96 17.10
C GLN A 166 -1.96 16.76 17.98
N ALA A 167 -0.71 16.90 17.55
CA ALA A 167 0.33 17.66 18.24
C ALA A 167 0.08 19.19 18.26
N GLU A 168 -0.86 19.70 17.47
CA GLU A 168 -1.29 21.11 17.51
C GLU A 168 -2.21 21.41 18.68
N VAL A 169 -2.92 20.39 19.18
CA VAL A 169 -3.98 20.56 20.18
C VAL A 169 -3.75 19.78 21.47
N LYS A 170 -2.71 18.93 21.51
CA LYS A 170 -2.41 18.06 22.66
C LYS A 170 -0.95 18.18 23.06
N SER A 171 -0.67 18.17 24.36
CA SER A 171 0.68 18.12 24.91
C SER A 171 1.22 16.69 25.12
N SER A 172 0.34 15.68 25.02
CA SER A 172 0.72 14.25 25.09
C SER A 172 -0.12 13.42 24.12
N LEU A 173 0.51 12.43 23.46
CA LEU A 173 -0.10 11.50 22.52
C LEU A 173 0.11 10.06 22.98
N LYS A 174 -0.96 9.27 23.08
CA LYS A 174 -0.87 7.84 23.37
C LYS A 174 -0.73 7.05 22.10
N VAL A 175 0.37 6.31 21.92
CA VAL A 175 0.68 5.56 20.71
C VAL A 175 1.14 4.14 21.02
N VAL A 176 0.67 3.16 20.23
CA VAL A 176 1.00 1.75 20.43
C VAL A 176 2.50 1.47 20.19
N HIS A 177 3.10 0.70 21.09
CA HIS A 177 4.52 0.32 21.01
C HIS A 177 4.75 -1.15 20.66
N ASP A 178 3.71 -1.97 20.68
CA ASP A 178 3.73 -3.43 20.51
C ASP A 178 3.37 -3.87 19.08
N GLN A 179 3.36 -2.94 18.11
CA GLN A 179 3.25 -3.21 16.68
C GLN A 179 4.50 -2.66 15.99
N VAL A 180 5.22 -3.53 15.28
CA VAL A 180 6.47 -3.21 14.57
C VAL A 180 6.30 -3.45 13.07
N GLY A 181 6.66 -2.45 12.26
CA GLY A 181 6.60 -2.50 10.80
C GLY A 181 7.60 -1.56 10.15
N SER A 182 7.52 -1.39 8.84
CA SER A 182 8.37 -0.47 8.07
C SER A 182 7.50 0.63 7.47
N PRO A 183 7.61 1.89 7.94
CA PRO A 183 6.97 3.02 7.28
C PRO A 183 7.49 3.15 5.85
N THR A 184 6.59 3.36 4.88
CA THR A 184 6.97 3.45 3.47
C THR A 184 6.51 4.76 2.86
N TYR A 185 7.47 5.55 2.38
CA TYR A 185 7.22 6.82 1.72
C TYR A 185 6.71 6.61 0.29
N VAL A 186 5.57 7.18 -0.03
CA VAL A 186 4.90 6.99 -1.33
C VAL A 186 5.79 7.28 -2.53
N PRO A 187 6.55 8.37 -2.61
CA PRO A 187 7.47 8.61 -3.71
C PRO A 187 8.55 7.54 -3.89
N ASP A 188 9.00 6.88 -2.80
CA ASP A 188 9.96 5.78 -2.88
C ASP A 188 9.30 4.52 -3.44
N LEU A 189 8.08 4.20 -2.96
CA LEU A 189 7.29 3.08 -3.48
C LEU A 189 6.96 3.27 -4.97
N SER A 190 6.54 4.45 -5.38
CA SER A 190 6.23 4.73 -6.80
C SER A 190 7.46 4.52 -7.69
N ARG A 191 8.63 5.02 -7.28
CA ARG A 191 9.89 4.76 -8.02
C ARG A 191 10.21 3.27 -8.10
N ALA A 192 10.00 2.54 -7.01
CA ALA A 192 10.24 1.10 -6.98
C ALA A 192 9.28 0.34 -7.92
N ILE A 193 8.00 0.71 -7.96
CA ILE A 193 7.00 0.12 -8.87
C ILE A 193 7.41 0.34 -10.33
N LEU A 194 7.83 1.55 -10.69
CA LEU A 194 8.32 1.87 -12.04
C LEU A 194 9.56 1.04 -12.43
N LYS A 195 10.50 0.82 -11.50
CA LYS A 195 11.66 -0.04 -11.73
C LYS A 195 11.28 -1.50 -11.93
N LEU A 196 10.36 -2.02 -11.10
CA LEU A 196 9.84 -3.38 -11.28
C LEU A 196 9.11 -3.53 -12.62
N LEU A 197 8.30 -2.54 -13.02
CA LEU A 197 7.64 -2.50 -14.33
C LEU A 197 8.67 -2.54 -15.46
N SER A 198 9.71 -1.71 -15.37
CA SER A 198 10.78 -1.62 -16.39
C SER A 198 11.61 -2.90 -16.47
N ALA A 199 11.83 -3.58 -15.34
CA ALA A 199 12.53 -4.86 -15.27
C ALA A 199 11.66 -6.05 -15.73
N GLY A 200 10.38 -5.84 -16.02
CA GLY A 200 9.46 -6.91 -16.38
C GLY A 200 9.22 -7.90 -15.25
N ALA A 201 9.28 -7.43 -14.01
CA ALA A 201 9.09 -8.25 -12.81
C ALA A 201 7.73 -8.94 -12.79
N ALA A 202 7.68 -10.15 -12.25
CA ALA A 202 6.45 -10.95 -12.11
C ALA A 202 6.42 -11.67 -10.75
N GLY A 203 5.23 -12.14 -10.38
CA GLY A 203 4.98 -12.82 -9.11
C GLY A 203 4.78 -11.84 -7.95
N ILE A 204 5.12 -12.25 -6.73
CA ILE A 204 4.98 -11.43 -5.52
C ILE A 204 6.34 -10.79 -5.20
N VAL A 205 6.33 -9.49 -4.93
CA VAL A 205 7.51 -8.72 -4.51
C VAL A 205 7.15 -7.84 -3.33
N HIS A 206 7.92 -7.93 -2.26
CA HIS A 206 7.81 -7.03 -1.13
C HIS A 206 8.56 -5.72 -1.39
N VAL A 207 7.91 -4.58 -1.16
CA VAL A 207 8.50 -3.25 -1.34
C VAL A 207 8.12 -2.36 -0.17
N GLY A 208 9.11 -1.96 0.61
CA GLY A 208 8.98 -1.03 1.72
C GLY A 208 10.29 -0.32 1.98
N ASN A 209 10.29 0.85 2.59
CA ASN A 209 11.53 1.49 2.99
C ASN A 209 12.29 0.60 3.98
N SER A 210 13.62 0.65 3.96
CA SER A 210 14.47 -0.12 4.85
C SER A 210 14.40 0.38 6.30
N GLY A 211 14.74 -0.50 7.24
CA GLY A 211 14.56 -0.25 8.66
C GLY A 211 13.16 -0.60 9.14
N SER A 212 12.98 -0.64 10.44
CA SER A 212 11.71 -0.92 11.10
C SER A 212 11.58 -0.13 12.39
N CYS A 213 10.37 0.14 12.83
CA CYS A 213 10.08 0.79 14.09
C CYS A 213 8.67 0.40 14.58
N SER A 214 8.38 0.67 15.85
CA SER A 214 7.02 0.69 16.36
C SER A 214 6.30 1.98 15.95
N TRP A 215 4.96 2.01 16.03
CA TRP A 215 4.20 3.25 15.86
C TRP A 215 4.60 4.33 16.86
N PHE A 216 4.94 3.91 18.09
CA PHE A 216 5.44 4.80 19.14
C PHE A 216 6.76 5.47 18.73
N GLU A 217 7.74 4.70 18.24
CA GLU A 217 9.01 5.24 17.75
C GLU A 217 8.80 6.12 16.52
N PHE A 218 7.91 5.71 15.60
CA PHE A 218 7.58 6.51 14.43
C PHE A 218 6.98 7.86 14.82
N ALA A 219 6.02 7.89 15.77
CA ALA A 219 5.46 9.14 16.28
C ALA A 219 6.53 10.03 16.95
N GLY A 220 7.43 9.45 17.72
CA GLY A 220 8.57 10.17 18.30
C GLY A 220 9.44 10.86 17.26
N LYS A 221 9.78 10.13 16.18
CA LYS A 221 10.57 10.69 15.05
C LYS A 221 9.81 11.75 14.25
N ILE A 222 8.50 11.60 14.08
CA ILE A 222 7.67 12.64 13.44
C ILE A 222 7.76 13.95 14.24
N LEU A 223 7.58 13.90 15.56
CA LEU A 223 7.66 15.09 16.43
C LEU A 223 9.07 15.68 16.48
N GLU A 224 10.10 14.83 16.55
CA GLU A 224 11.51 15.25 16.55
C GLU A 224 11.84 16.03 15.26
N TYR A 225 11.55 15.45 14.09
CA TYR A 225 11.93 16.06 12.81
C TYR A 225 11.03 17.23 12.38
N SER A 226 9.80 17.31 12.90
CA SER A 226 8.92 18.47 12.70
C SER A 226 9.14 19.61 13.72
N GLY A 227 10.12 19.49 14.63
CA GLY A 227 10.42 20.51 15.63
C GLY A 227 9.38 20.69 16.74
N LYS A 228 8.40 19.78 16.88
CA LYS A 228 7.32 19.84 17.88
C LYS A 228 7.78 19.26 19.25
N ARG A 229 8.82 19.89 19.84
CA ARG A 229 9.49 19.41 21.09
C ARG A 229 8.63 19.52 22.37
N GLY A 230 7.52 20.24 22.32
CA GLY A 230 6.62 20.41 23.48
C GLY A 230 5.59 19.31 23.67
N VAL A 231 5.58 18.29 22.79
CA VAL A 231 4.59 17.22 22.80
C VAL A 231 5.27 15.90 23.17
N SER A 232 4.80 15.25 24.25
CA SER A 232 5.27 13.93 24.65
C SER A 232 4.54 12.80 23.93
N VAL A 233 5.19 11.65 23.76
CA VAL A 233 4.55 10.41 23.30
C VAL A 233 4.56 9.40 24.44
N GLU A 234 3.41 8.87 24.80
CA GLU A 234 3.23 7.85 25.82
C GLU A 234 3.00 6.49 25.14
N PRO A 235 3.80 5.45 25.46
CA PRO A 235 3.60 4.12 24.91
C PRO A 235 2.37 3.48 25.54
N ILE A 236 1.51 2.90 24.70
CA ILE A 236 0.39 2.04 25.10
C ILE A 236 0.45 0.73 24.33
N THR A 237 -0.25 -0.29 24.81
CA THR A 237 -0.40 -1.56 24.10
C THR A 237 -1.57 -1.54 23.11
N SER A 238 -1.57 -2.48 22.18
CA SER A 238 -2.71 -2.70 21.26
C SER A 238 -4.01 -3.02 22.00
N SER A 239 -3.92 -3.73 23.15
CA SER A 239 -5.06 -4.05 24.00
C SER A 239 -5.66 -2.81 24.66
N GLU A 240 -4.84 -1.85 25.09
CA GLU A 240 -5.31 -0.58 25.65
C GLU A 240 -5.96 0.32 24.58
N LEU A 241 -5.46 0.28 23.33
CA LEU A 241 -6.04 1.04 22.24
C LEU A 241 -7.41 0.50 21.79
N ASN A 242 -7.65 -0.79 21.98
CA ASN A 242 -8.92 -1.51 21.74
C ASN A 242 -9.57 -1.19 20.38
N ARG A 243 -8.83 -1.36 19.28
CA ARG A 243 -9.36 -1.18 17.91
C ARG A 243 -10.16 -2.40 17.46
N PRO A 244 -11.21 -2.20 16.62
CA PRO A 244 -12.03 -3.30 16.08
C PRO A 244 -11.22 -4.35 15.32
N ALA A 245 -10.34 -3.94 14.42
CA ALA A 245 -9.50 -4.84 13.65
C ALA A 245 -8.26 -5.28 14.43
N ARG A 246 -7.97 -6.57 14.43
CA ARG A 246 -6.68 -7.09 14.93
C ARG A 246 -5.57 -6.75 13.95
N ARG A 247 -4.42 -6.34 14.48
CA ARG A 247 -3.23 -5.97 13.71
C ARG A 247 -2.07 -6.91 14.02
N PRO A 248 -1.21 -7.23 13.03
CA PRO A 248 -0.02 -8.02 13.29
C PRO A 248 0.93 -7.29 14.26
N ALA A 249 1.46 -8.00 15.25
CA ALA A 249 2.45 -7.44 16.18
C ALA A 249 3.79 -7.15 15.49
N HIS A 250 4.15 -7.94 14.47
CA HIS A 250 5.35 -7.76 13.67
C HIS A 250 5.02 -7.99 12.19
N SER A 251 5.13 -6.97 11.34
CA SER A 251 4.79 -7.06 9.92
C SER A 251 5.90 -6.56 8.98
N VAL A 252 7.13 -6.56 9.46
CA VAL A 252 8.28 -6.14 8.65
C VAL A 252 8.43 -7.05 7.43
N LEU A 253 8.53 -6.46 6.24
CA LEU A 253 8.70 -7.15 4.98
C LEU A 253 10.18 -7.17 4.58
N SER A 254 10.70 -8.32 4.13
CA SER A 254 12.00 -8.41 3.50
C SER A 254 11.90 -7.93 2.05
N CYS A 255 12.72 -6.96 1.66
CA CYS A 255 12.79 -6.44 0.29
C CYS A 255 13.98 -7.02 -0.50
N GLU A 256 14.52 -8.17 -0.10
CA GLU A 256 15.67 -8.79 -0.77
C GLU A 256 15.34 -9.24 -2.21
N ARG A 257 14.09 -9.64 -2.49
CA ARG A 257 13.64 -9.95 -3.86
C ARG A 257 13.64 -8.70 -4.74
N TYR A 258 13.14 -7.58 -4.23
CA TYR A 258 13.22 -6.28 -4.91
C TYR A 258 14.67 -5.95 -5.29
N PHE A 259 15.61 -6.08 -4.32
CA PHE A 259 17.04 -5.85 -4.58
C PHE A 259 17.60 -6.78 -5.65
N LYS A 260 17.28 -8.08 -5.61
CA LYS A 260 17.74 -9.05 -6.62
C LYS A 260 17.26 -8.72 -8.03
N ILE A 261 16.04 -8.19 -8.17
CA ILE A 261 15.45 -7.82 -9.47
C ILE A 261 16.04 -6.51 -10.00
N THR A 262 16.20 -5.50 -9.14
CA THR A 262 16.50 -4.13 -9.56
C THR A 262 17.96 -3.72 -9.37
N GLY A 263 18.71 -4.45 -8.56
CA GLY A 263 20.07 -4.07 -8.12
C GLY A 263 20.09 -2.92 -7.09
N GLU A 264 18.93 -2.42 -6.66
CA GLU A 264 18.86 -1.27 -5.76
C GLU A 264 18.14 -1.60 -4.44
N ARG A 265 18.64 -1.05 -3.34
CA ARG A 265 18.01 -1.15 -2.04
C ARG A 265 17.04 0.01 -1.82
N MET A 266 15.95 -0.27 -1.13
CA MET A 266 15.02 0.78 -0.72
C MET A 266 15.69 1.73 0.30
N PRO A 267 15.44 3.05 0.20
CA PRO A 267 15.94 4.02 1.18
C PRO A 267 15.46 3.70 2.60
N ASN A 268 16.16 4.21 3.61
CA ASN A 268 15.70 4.11 4.99
C ASN A 268 14.42 4.97 5.19
N TRP A 269 13.47 4.48 5.99
CA TRP A 269 12.20 5.15 6.24
C TRP A 269 12.34 6.54 6.87
N GLU A 270 13.37 6.78 7.68
CA GLU A 270 13.65 8.11 8.25
C GLU A 270 14.04 9.12 7.17
N THR A 271 14.73 8.68 6.13
CA THR A 271 15.03 9.53 4.96
C THR A 271 13.75 9.95 4.26
N GLY A 272 12.82 9.01 4.05
CA GLY A 272 11.49 9.29 3.51
C GLY A 272 10.68 10.25 4.38
N LEU A 273 10.71 10.06 5.72
CA LEU A 273 10.03 10.95 6.66
C LEU A 273 10.58 12.40 6.59
N LYS A 274 11.90 12.57 6.57
CA LYS A 274 12.52 13.90 6.42
C LYS A 274 12.14 14.56 5.10
N ALA A 275 12.11 13.79 4.01
CA ALA A 275 11.69 14.30 2.70
C ALA A 275 10.21 14.73 2.71
N TYR A 276 9.34 13.94 3.35
CA TYR A 276 7.92 14.27 3.51
C TYR A 276 7.72 15.59 4.27
N LEU A 277 8.39 15.76 5.41
CA LEU A 277 8.22 16.94 6.25
C LEU A 277 8.74 18.20 5.55
N LYS A 278 9.88 18.10 4.84
CA LYS A 278 10.43 19.23 4.08
C LYS A 278 9.51 19.70 2.95
N ALA A 279 8.90 18.77 2.21
CA ALA A 279 7.99 19.11 1.12
C ALA A 279 6.64 19.69 1.58
N GLY A 280 6.28 19.56 2.86
CA GLY A 280 5.10 20.19 3.46
C GLY A 280 5.31 21.63 3.94
N GLU A 281 6.55 22.12 3.90
CA GLU A 281 6.93 23.49 4.27
C GLU A 281 6.99 24.43 3.05
N GLU A 282 6.96 23.90 1.84
CA GLU A 282 6.90 24.63 0.57
C GLU A 282 5.44 24.83 0.10
#